data_bf7da2501fcbd1b966dee639091e5b88
#
_entry.id   bf7da2501fcbd1b966dee639091e5b88
#
_cell.length_a   1.000
_cell.length_b   1.000
_cell.length_c   1.000
_cell.angle_alpha   90.00
_cell.angle_beta   90.00
_cell.angle_gamma   90.00
#
_symmetry.space_group_name_H-M   'P 1'
#
loop_
_entity.id
_entity.type
_entity.pdbx_description
1 polymer ?
#
loop_
_entity_poly.entity_id
_entity_poly.type
_entity_poly.pdbx_seq_one_letter_code
_entity_poly.pdbx_strand_id
1 'polypeptide(L)'
;MFEKIKQGVRNMLRSFLQIQEAQPTSFTVHELMDYEGNAFKNNIWYRGDSYELDQLYKQIPNTNCSFWGSVPTPGMEIIKKHTGLPKIIVNTLSSIVLSDLNNIEFENVEKNDLWERIVKENKFYKQLEKATKKALVVGDGAFKISFDPQISQLPIIEFYSGENIDINYDRGRIKEIVFHVQYTVNRAVYVLHETYGFGYVMYKLYKGNSEMPLNSIPQTTNLVDITFDKSFCMAVPYIIFESDKWEGRGQSIFDGKIDSFDSLDEAWSQWVDALRAGRAKTYVPECLLPRDCITGKVLKPNYFDNRYIKTDSPLSENANYKIDTEQPVIPTENYIQTYITALDLCLQGLISPSTLGIDDRKITENATAQREREKTTLYTRNAIIESISEMLPRLVDVTFKAYNTWLSKPIEDTEIEVSFGEYANPSFEAVVETLSNPNTPMSIEAKVEEMWGDTKDDEWKANEVRLIKEQTGVVTLDEPKVNLEGALNE
;
A
#
# COMPACT_ATOMS: atom_id res chain seq x y z
N MET A 1 -58.27 32.12 10.91
CA MET A 1 -58.46 31.76 12.33
C MET A 1 -58.02 30.31 12.62
N PHE A 2 -58.40 29.33 11.80
CA PHE A 2 -58.00 27.94 11.99
C PHE A 2 -56.48 27.65 11.93
N GLU A 3 -55.72 28.36 11.06
CA GLU A 3 -54.29 28.21 10.97
C GLU A 3 -53.55 28.67 12.25
N LYS A 4 -53.98 29.78 12.87
CA LYS A 4 -53.40 30.27 14.14
C LYS A 4 -53.69 29.31 15.30
N ILE A 5 -54.84 28.66 15.31
CA ILE A 5 -55.19 27.65 16.33
C ILE A 5 -54.34 26.41 16.14
N LYS A 6 -54.13 25.93 14.89
CA LYS A 6 -53.31 24.81 14.56
C LYS A 6 -51.81 25.02 14.92
N GLN A 7 -51.35 26.26 14.74
CA GLN A 7 -49.99 26.66 15.13
C GLN A 7 -49.83 26.74 16.66
N GLY A 8 -50.85 27.22 17.37
CA GLY A 8 -50.87 27.25 18.84
C GLY A 8 -50.83 25.83 19.44
N VAL A 9 -51.61 24.88 18.88
CA VAL A 9 -51.62 23.48 19.31
C VAL A 9 -50.25 22.80 19.00
N ARG A 10 -49.66 23.08 17.84
CA ARG A 10 -48.29 22.59 17.52
C ARG A 10 -47.24 23.11 18.49
N ASN A 11 -47.27 24.37 18.83
CA ASN A 11 -46.33 24.97 19.78
C ASN A 11 -46.50 24.42 21.19
N MET A 12 -47.75 24.20 21.62
CA MET A 12 -48.07 23.55 22.90
C MET A 12 -47.58 22.11 22.97
N LEU A 13 -47.77 21.33 21.89
CA LEU A 13 -47.25 19.96 21.77
C LEU A 13 -45.71 19.92 21.76
N ARG A 14 -45.06 20.86 21.07
CA ARG A 14 -43.59 20.97 21.08
C ARG A 14 -43.05 21.29 22.47
N SER A 15 -43.72 22.21 23.18
CA SER A 15 -43.33 22.55 24.55
C SER A 15 -43.54 21.40 25.52
N PHE A 16 -44.65 20.67 25.40
CA PHE A 16 -44.95 19.51 26.23
C PHE A 16 -44.00 18.34 25.98
N LEU A 17 -43.63 18.13 24.74
CA LEU A 17 -42.66 17.07 24.33
C LEU A 17 -41.20 17.50 24.46
N GLN A 18 -40.92 18.72 24.95
CA GLN A 18 -39.58 19.33 25.03
C GLN A 18 -38.81 19.31 23.70
N ILE A 19 -39.53 19.34 22.56
CA ILE A 19 -38.92 19.39 21.23
C ILE A 19 -38.47 20.82 20.97
N GLN A 20 -37.15 21.03 20.99
CA GLN A 20 -36.53 22.28 20.57
C GLN A 20 -36.33 22.28 19.05
N GLU A 21 -36.42 23.46 18.43
CA GLU A 21 -36.02 23.62 17.03
C GLU A 21 -34.52 23.42 16.92
N ALA A 22 -34.07 22.66 15.90
CA ALA A 22 -32.68 22.52 15.61
C ALA A 22 -32.09 23.89 15.28
N GLN A 23 -31.13 24.31 16.08
CA GLN A 23 -30.35 25.54 15.79
C GLN A 23 -29.38 25.24 14.67
N PRO A 24 -29.19 26.14 13.69
CA PRO A 24 -28.14 25.98 12.70
C PRO A 24 -26.80 25.96 13.42
N THR A 25 -26.13 24.82 13.41
CA THR A 25 -24.83 24.64 14.05
C THR A 25 -23.76 24.62 12.97
N SER A 26 -22.81 25.54 13.05
CA SER A 26 -21.61 25.50 12.21
C SER A 26 -20.51 24.79 12.98
N PHE A 27 -19.94 23.76 12.36
CA PHE A 27 -18.77 23.08 12.90
C PHE A 27 -17.55 23.49 12.07
N THR A 28 -16.46 23.82 12.76
CA THR A 28 -15.17 24.07 12.12
C THR A 28 -14.21 22.99 12.60
N VAL A 29 -13.69 22.21 11.67
CA VAL A 29 -12.66 21.20 11.96
C VAL A 29 -11.34 21.74 11.38
N HIS A 30 -10.31 21.79 12.23
CA HIS A 30 -8.96 22.15 11.82
C HIS A 30 -8.16 20.87 11.60
N GLU A 31 -7.49 20.78 10.47
CA GLU A 31 -6.60 19.67 10.20
C GLU A 31 -5.32 19.80 11.02
N LEU A 32 -4.85 18.65 11.54
CA LEU A 32 -3.62 18.61 12.32
C LEU A 32 -2.38 18.87 11.45
N MET A 33 -2.43 18.42 10.18
CA MET A 33 -1.35 18.49 9.20
C MET A 33 -1.93 18.79 7.82
N ASP A 34 -1.11 19.43 6.99
CA ASP A 34 -1.32 19.51 5.56
C ASP A 34 -1.01 18.16 4.87
N TYR A 35 -1.22 18.10 3.56
CA TYR A 35 -0.96 16.90 2.77
C TYR A 35 0.51 16.46 2.86
N GLU A 36 1.47 17.38 2.77
CA GLU A 36 2.90 17.08 2.83
C GLU A 36 3.30 16.53 4.21
N GLY A 37 2.79 17.11 5.28
CA GLY A 37 2.99 16.61 6.64
C GLY A 37 2.43 15.21 6.85
N ASN A 38 1.23 14.92 6.30
CA ASN A 38 0.64 13.59 6.34
C ASN A 38 1.48 12.58 5.52
N ALA A 39 1.93 12.97 4.33
CA ALA A 39 2.80 12.16 3.50
C ALA A 39 4.13 11.84 4.20
N PHE A 40 4.72 12.83 4.87
CA PHE A 40 5.93 12.66 5.67
C PHE A 40 5.71 11.67 6.82
N LYS A 41 4.63 11.82 7.59
CA LYS A 41 4.23 10.90 8.66
C LYS A 41 4.10 9.47 8.14
N ASN A 42 3.36 9.28 7.03
CA ASN A 42 3.14 7.97 6.43
C ASN A 42 4.45 7.33 5.91
N ASN A 43 5.37 8.12 5.37
CA ASN A 43 6.70 7.66 4.99
C ASN A 43 7.52 7.15 6.19
N ILE A 44 7.43 7.78 7.36
CA ILE A 44 8.11 7.33 8.59
C ILE A 44 7.52 6.00 9.07
N TRP A 45 6.19 5.86 9.08
CA TRP A 45 5.53 4.59 9.40
C TRP A 45 5.94 3.47 8.43
N TYR A 46 6.06 3.77 7.13
CA TYR A 46 6.53 2.81 6.14
C TYR A 46 8.00 2.41 6.34
N ARG A 47 8.87 3.34 6.72
CA ARG A 47 10.29 3.03 7.01
C ARG A 47 10.42 2.08 8.18
N GLY A 48 9.61 2.28 9.22
CA GLY A 48 9.54 1.41 10.38
C GLY A 48 10.72 1.54 11.34
N ASP A 49 11.38 2.70 11.37
CA ASP A 49 12.43 2.98 12.34
C ASP A 49 11.82 3.57 13.63
N SER A 50 11.97 2.82 14.74
CA SER A 50 11.45 3.22 16.04
C SER A 50 12.00 4.56 16.54
N TYR A 51 13.23 4.91 16.17
CA TYR A 51 13.84 6.19 16.55
C TYR A 51 13.22 7.36 15.76
N GLU A 52 12.97 7.17 14.46
CA GLU A 52 12.30 8.17 13.63
C GLU A 52 10.84 8.39 14.09
N LEU A 53 10.12 7.31 14.45
CA LEU A 53 8.76 7.38 15.00
C LEU A 53 8.72 8.17 16.33
N ASP A 54 9.63 7.87 17.27
CA ASP A 54 9.72 8.60 18.53
C ASP A 54 10.01 10.10 18.32
N GLN A 55 10.86 10.44 17.36
CA GLN A 55 11.12 11.84 17.01
C GLN A 55 9.94 12.53 16.34
N LEU A 56 9.24 11.84 15.43
CA LEU A 56 8.07 12.36 14.77
C LEU A 56 6.99 12.76 15.80
N TYR A 57 6.64 11.83 16.68
CA TYR A 57 5.57 12.06 17.65
C TYR A 57 5.91 13.09 18.73
N LYS A 58 7.18 13.35 18.99
CA LYS A 58 7.61 14.48 19.84
C LYS A 58 7.36 15.85 19.20
N GLN A 59 7.24 15.91 17.86
CA GLN A 59 7.04 17.16 17.13
C GLN A 59 5.55 17.42 16.82
N ILE A 60 4.71 16.40 16.82
CA ILE A 60 3.28 16.53 16.59
C ILE A 60 2.59 17.00 17.88
N PRO A 61 1.88 18.14 17.88
CA PRO A 61 1.17 18.60 19.07
C PRO A 61 0.00 17.66 19.42
N ASN A 62 -0.33 17.59 20.71
CA ASN A 62 -1.49 16.84 21.25
C ASN A 62 -1.52 15.34 21.01
N THR A 63 -0.37 14.69 20.92
CA THR A 63 -0.26 13.24 20.72
C THR A 63 -0.21 12.41 22.02
N ASN A 64 -0.52 13.00 23.16
CA ASN A 64 -0.48 12.30 24.46
C ASN A 64 -1.42 11.08 24.55
N CYS A 65 -2.33 10.92 23.61
CA CYS A 65 -3.26 9.79 23.52
C CYS A 65 -2.70 8.62 22.70
N SER A 66 -1.54 8.77 22.04
CA SER A 66 -0.92 7.71 21.25
C SER A 66 0.24 7.05 22.02
N PHE A 67 0.50 5.78 21.75
CA PHE A 67 1.61 5.06 22.35
C PHE A 67 2.96 5.71 22.01
N TRP A 68 3.19 6.05 20.73
CA TRP A 68 4.43 6.71 20.31
C TRP A 68 4.59 8.10 20.88
N GLY A 69 3.49 8.85 21.08
CA GLY A 69 3.48 10.19 21.69
C GLY A 69 3.55 10.19 23.21
N SER A 70 3.32 9.06 23.87
CA SER A 70 3.31 8.99 25.33
C SER A 70 4.70 9.23 25.92
N VAL A 71 4.74 10.03 27.02
CA VAL A 71 5.96 10.26 27.79
C VAL A 71 5.95 9.31 28.98
N PRO A 72 6.87 8.35 29.06
CA PRO A 72 6.89 7.40 30.16
C PRO A 72 7.31 8.08 31.47
N THR A 73 6.79 7.55 32.58
CA THR A 73 7.24 7.94 33.92
C THR A 73 8.70 7.55 34.12
N PRO A 74 9.57 8.44 34.62
CA PRO A 74 10.97 8.10 34.86
C PRO A 74 11.14 6.85 35.70
N GLY A 75 11.92 5.90 35.19
CA GLY A 75 12.13 4.61 35.86
C GLY A 75 11.12 3.51 35.55
N MET A 76 10.08 3.81 34.77
CA MET A 76 9.08 2.86 34.30
C MET A 76 9.00 2.84 32.74
N GLU A 77 10.11 3.11 32.09
CA GLU A 77 10.16 3.25 30.64
C GLU A 77 10.03 1.88 29.96
N ILE A 78 9.00 1.74 29.12
CA ILE A 78 8.86 0.61 28.20
C ILE A 78 9.64 0.93 26.93
N ILE A 79 10.44 -0.01 26.46
CA ILE A 79 11.13 0.15 25.17
C ILE A 79 10.11 -0.03 24.05
N LYS A 80 9.77 1.07 23.42
CA LYS A 80 8.86 1.08 22.26
C LYS A 80 9.48 0.31 21.09
N LYS A 81 8.69 -0.60 20.52
CA LYS A 81 9.09 -1.46 19.42
C LYS A 81 8.07 -1.35 18.29
N HIS A 82 8.56 -1.13 17.08
CA HIS A 82 7.73 -1.13 15.88
C HIS A 82 7.68 -2.54 15.29
N THR A 83 6.49 -3.00 14.91
CA THR A 83 6.27 -4.33 14.31
C THR A 83 6.67 -4.42 12.84
N GLY A 84 6.76 -3.28 12.13
CA GLY A 84 7.07 -3.22 10.71
C GLY A 84 5.93 -3.65 9.79
N LEU A 85 4.73 -3.86 10.33
CA LEU A 85 3.57 -4.33 9.58
C LEU A 85 3.19 -3.41 8.40
N PRO A 86 3.21 -2.06 8.51
CA PRO A 86 2.90 -1.17 7.39
C PRO A 86 3.75 -1.44 6.15
N LYS A 87 5.05 -1.68 6.33
CA LYS A 87 5.97 -1.99 5.23
C LYS A 87 5.67 -3.35 4.60
N ILE A 88 5.32 -4.33 5.40
CA ILE A 88 4.98 -5.68 4.93
C ILE A 88 3.73 -5.61 4.04
N ILE A 89 2.67 -4.93 4.49
CA ILE A 89 1.42 -4.76 3.73
C ILE A 89 1.69 -4.14 2.35
N VAL A 90 2.38 -2.99 2.31
CA VAL A 90 2.67 -2.28 1.05
C VAL A 90 3.50 -3.14 0.10
N ASN A 91 4.55 -3.79 0.61
CA ASN A 91 5.40 -4.63 -0.21
C ASN A 91 4.65 -5.83 -0.77
N THR A 92 3.82 -6.48 0.03
CA THR A 92 3.03 -7.64 -0.39
C THR A 92 2.01 -7.25 -1.47
N LEU A 93 1.22 -6.18 -1.23
CA LEU A 93 0.24 -5.70 -2.22
C LEU A 93 0.90 -5.28 -3.53
N SER A 94 1.99 -4.51 -3.47
CA SER A 94 2.73 -4.10 -4.66
C SER A 94 3.29 -5.30 -5.42
N SER A 95 3.84 -6.31 -4.72
CA SER A 95 4.40 -7.49 -5.35
C SER A 95 3.34 -8.35 -6.02
N ILE A 96 2.18 -8.55 -5.38
CA ILE A 96 1.06 -9.32 -5.95
C ILE A 96 0.60 -8.67 -7.26
N VAL A 97 0.33 -7.36 -7.24
CA VAL A 97 -0.19 -6.66 -8.43
C VAL A 97 0.79 -6.68 -9.59
N LEU A 98 2.07 -6.44 -9.31
CA LEU A 98 3.07 -6.33 -10.37
C LEU A 98 3.60 -7.67 -10.87
N SER A 99 3.47 -8.74 -10.08
CA SER A 99 3.74 -10.10 -10.57
C SER A 99 2.72 -10.56 -11.60
N ASP A 100 1.51 -10.03 -11.53
CA ASP A 100 0.40 -10.39 -12.42
C ASP A 100 0.33 -9.48 -13.66
N LEU A 101 1.15 -8.41 -13.73
CA LEU A 101 1.20 -7.53 -14.90
C LEU A 101 1.90 -8.23 -16.06
N ASN A 102 1.16 -8.46 -17.13
CA ASN A 102 1.69 -8.98 -18.38
C ASN A 102 2.49 -7.92 -19.13
N ASN A 103 3.34 -8.36 -20.05
CA ASN A 103 4.06 -7.43 -20.93
C ASN A 103 3.08 -6.65 -21.80
N ILE A 104 3.39 -5.37 -22.02
CA ILE A 104 2.64 -4.53 -22.94
C ILE A 104 3.09 -4.89 -24.34
N GLU A 105 2.17 -5.33 -25.19
CA GLU A 105 2.41 -5.70 -26.57
C GLU A 105 1.65 -4.77 -27.51
N PHE A 106 2.23 -4.51 -28.66
CA PHE A 106 1.66 -3.68 -29.72
C PHE A 106 1.50 -4.51 -30.97
N GLU A 107 0.43 -4.27 -31.72
CA GLU A 107 0.26 -4.89 -33.05
C GLU A 107 1.38 -4.54 -34.05
N ASN A 108 1.97 -3.35 -33.89
CA ASN A 108 3.06 -2.89 -34.72
C ASN A 108 4.41 -3.28 -34.13
N VAL A 109 5.15 -4.14 -34.84
CA VAL A 109 6.47 -4.64 -34.44
C VAL A 109 7.47 -3.53 -34.15
N GLU A 110 7.49 -2.45 -34.94
CA GLU A 110 8.41 -1.32 -34.75
C GLU A 110 8.12 -0.59 -33.43
N LYS A 111 6.82 -0.43 -33.08
CA LYS A 111 6.43 0.18 -31.80
C LYS A 111 6.81 -0.74 -30.64
N ASN A 112 6.67 -2.05 -30.79
CA ASN A 112 7.06 -3.03 -29.79
C ASN A 112 8.56 -2.96 -29.49
N ASP A 113 9.40 -3.04 -30.53
CA ASP A 113 10.86 -2.94 -30.37
C ASP A 113 11.30 -1.62 -29.74
N LEU A 114 10.65 -0.52 -30.10
CA LEU A 114 10.93 0.80 -29.50
C LEU A 114 10.55 0.83 -28.03
N TRP A 115 9.37 0.31 -27.70
CA TRP A 115 8.92 0.27 -26.29
C TRP A 115 9.83 -0.60 -25.43
N GLU A 116 10.23 -1.78 -25.90
CA GLU A 116 11.17 -2.64 -25.18
C GLU A 116 12.51 -1.94 -24.89
N ARG A 117 13.01 -1.15 -25.85
CA ARG A 117 14.21 -0.33 -25.63
C ARG A 117 14.00 0.74 -24.58
N ILE A 118 12.87 1.46 -24.61
CA ILE A 118 12.51 2.48 -23.59
C ILE A 118 12.39 1.84 -22.21
N VAL A 119 11.69 0.71 -22.09
CA VAL A 119 11.52 -0.07 -20.84
C VAL A 119 12.86 -0.47 -20.27
N LYS A 120 13.74 -1.01 -21.10
CA LYS A 120 15.06 -1.48 -20.67
C LYS A 120 15.95 -0.35 -20.17
N GLU A 121 16.00 0.77 -20.90
CA GLU A 121 16.84 1.92 -20.58
C GLU A 121 16.37 2.61 -19.29
N ASN A 122 15.07 2.82 -19.15
CA ASN A 122 14.46 3.42 -17.99
C ASN A 122 14.34 2.48 -16.77
N LYS A 123 14.57 1.16 -16.94
CA LYS A 123 14.26 0.14 -15.93
C LYS A 123 12.81 0.28 -15.45
N PHE A 124 11.90 0.44 -16.40
CA PHE A 124 10.53 0.89 -16.19
C PHE A 124 9.76 0.09 -15.12
N TYR A 125 9.78 -1.23 -15.18
CA TYR A 125 9.08 -2.06 -14.19
C TYR A 125 9.58 -1.87 -12.74
N LYS A 126 10.87 -1.57 -12.54
CA LYS A 126 11.39 -1.20 -11.22
C LYS A 126 10.91 0.17 -10.76
N GLN A 127 10.77 1.11 -11.71
CA GLN A 127 10.19 2.42 -11.40
C GLN A 127 8.70 2.29 -11.09
N LEU A 128 7.96 1.48 -11.83
CA LEU A 128 6.54 1.22 -11.59
C LEU A 128 6.32 0.58 -10.22
N GLU A 129 7.17 -0.40 -9.83
CA GLU A 129 7.14 -0.97 -8.48
C GLU A 129 7.36 0.09 -7.39
N LYS A 130 8.36 0.93 -7.56
CA LYS A 130 8.63 2.04 -6.65
C LYS A 130 7.47 3.04 -6.61
N ALA A 131 6.90 3.36 -7.77
CA ALA A 131 5.77 4.26 -7.92
C ALA A 131 4.53 3.72 -7.19
N THR A 132 4.18 2.44 -7.40
CA THR A 132 3.06 1.79 -6.73
C THR A 132 3.24 1.78 -5.20
N LYS A 133 4.43 1.42 -4.70
CA LYS A 133 4.72 1.49 -3.26
C LYS A 133 4.56 2.90 -2.71
N LYS A 134 5.05 3.91 -3.43
CA LYS A 134 4.95 5.31 -3.01
C LYS A 134 3.52 5.84 -3.08
N ALA A 135 2.77 5.51 -4.13
CA ALA A 135 1.36 5.87 -4.23
C ALA A 135 0.52 5.23 -3.10
N LEU A 136 0.80 3.98 -2.72
CA LEU A 136 0.13 3.34 -1.57
C LEU A 136 0.46 4.02 -0.24
N VAL A 137 1.71 4.48 -0.05
CA VAL A 137 2.17 5.09 1.23
C VAL A 137 1.77 6.55 1.35
N VAL A 138 1.96 7.34 0.29
CA VAL A 138 1.73 8.79 0.29
C VAL A 138 0.31 9.14 -0.13
N GLY A 139 -0.24 8.37 -1.08
CA GLY A 139 -1.56 8.55 -1.69
C GLY A 139 -1.47 8.72 -3.20
N ASP A 140 -0.53 9.53 -3.68
CA ASP A 140 -0.38 9.80 -5.11
C ASP A 140 1.07 10.03 -5.54
N GLY A 141 1.23 10.30 -6.80
CA GLY A 141 2.44 10.70 -7.48
C GLY A 141 2.17 11.04 -8.94
N ALA A 142 3.22 11.34 -9.68
CA ALA A 142 3.10 11.51 -11.12
C ALA A 142 4.37 11.03 -11.84
N PHE A 143 4.16 10.51 -13.05
CA PHE A 143 5.23 10.29 -14.00
C PHE A 143 5.43 11.53 -14.85
N LYS A 144 6.67 11.90 -15.09
CA LYS A 144 7.03 12.88 -16.10
C LYS A 144 7.89 12.26 -17.19
N ILE A 145 7.76 12.78 -18.41
CA ILE A 145 8.53 12.38 -19.56
C ILE A 145 9.39 13.56 -19.97
N SER A 146 10.70 13.34 -20.06
CA SER A 146 11.67 14.36 -20.41
C SER A 146 12.68 13.84 -21.44
N PHE A 147 13.43 14.74 -22.04
CA PHE A 147 14.48 14.43 -23.01
C PHE A 147 15.76 15.16 -22.63
N ASP A 148 16.83 14.40 -22.52
CA ASP A 148 18.18 14.94 -22.35
C ASP A 148 19.13 14.17 -23.28
N PRO A 149 19.53 14.77 -24.43
CA PRO A 149 20.42 14.12 -25.37
C PRO A 149 21.80 13.77 -24.83
N GLN A 150 22.20 14.38 -23.71
CA GLN A 150 23.47 14.07 -23.05
C GLN A 150 23.38 12.76 -22.24
N ILE A 151 22.17 12.38 -21.83
CA ILE A 151 21.92 11.18 -21.05
C ILE A 151 21.45 10.03 -21.94
N SER A 152 20.40 10.27 -22.74
CA SER A 152 19.77 9.26 -23.58
C SER A 152 19.19 9.85 -24.86
N GLN A 153 19.15 9.04 -25.92
CA GLN A 153 18.42 9.36 -27.17
C GLN A 153 16.95 8.93 -27.09
N LEU A 154 16.54 8.23 -26.04
CA LEU A 154 15.17 7.79 -25.79
C LEU A 154 14.51 8.66 -24.72
N PRO A 155 13.17 8.66 -24.65
CA PRO A 155 12.45 9.34 -23.59
C PRO A 155 12.92 8.87 -22.20
N ILE A 156 13.12 9.82 -21.30
CA ILE A 156 13.42 9.56 -19.90
C ILE A 156 12.10 9.62 -19.13
N ILE A 157 11.74 8.50 -18.48
CA ILE A 157 10.54 8.40 -17.66
C ILE A 157 10.98 8.47 -16.21
N GLU A 158 10.43 9.40 -15.44
CA GLU A 158 10.74 9.59 -14.03
C GLU A 158 9.44 9.64 -13.21
N PHE A 159 9.46 9.05 -12.02
CA PHE A 159 8.35 9.11 -11.08
C PHE A 159 8.69 10.01 -9.88
N TYR A 160 7.76 10.90 -9.55
CA TYR A 160 7.80 11.75 -8.37
C TYR A 160 6.60 11.43 -7.48
N SER A 161 6.86 11.23 -6.19
CA SER A 161 5.81 10.95 -5.23
C SER A 161 5.12 12.24 -4.77
N GLY A 162 3.92 12.10 -4.23
CA GLY A 162 2.99 13.20 -3.99
C GLY A 162 3.51 14.37 -3.18
N GLU A 163 4.46 14.13 -2.27
CA GLU A 163 5.12 15.20 -1.49
C GLU A 163 6.04 16.11 -2.32
N ASN A 164 6.34 15.72 -3.56
CA ASN A 164 7.22 16.48 -4.45
C ASN A 164 6.49 16.98 -5.71
N ILE A 165 5.17 16.98 -5.69
CA ILE A 165 4.37 17.45 -6.82
C ILE A 165 3.15 18.24 -6.37
N ASP A 166 2.71 19.18 -7.20
CA ASP A 166 1.40 19.82 -7.12
C ASP A 166 0.59 19.45 -8.35
N ILE A 167 -0.64 18.98 -8.16
CA ILE A 167 -1.58 18.69 -9.23
C ILE A 167 -2.63 19.80 -9.24
N ASN A 168 -2.61 20.65 -10.27
CA ASN A 168 -3.53 21.75 -10.41
C ASN A 168 -4.71 21.38 -11.30
N TYR A 169 -5.92 21.57 -10.79
CA TYR A 169 -7.15 21.27 -11.49
C TYR A 169 -7.87 22.56 -11.94
N ASP A 170 -8.57 22.47 -13.05
CA ASP A 170 -9.55 23.47 -13.49
C ASP A 170 -10.84 22.73 -13.89
N ARG A 171 -11.95 23.07 -13.23
CA ARG A 171 -13.28 22.44 -13.42
C ARG A 171 -13.25 20.89 -13.38
N GLY A 172 -12.50 20.34 -12.43
CA GLY A 172 -12.37 18.90 -12.23
C GLY A 172 -11.47 18.17 -13.24
N ARG A 173 -10.75 18.94 -14.11
CA ARG A 173 -9.77 18.37 -15.05
C ARG A 173 -8.38 18.84 -14.68
N ILE A 174 -7.40 17.97 -14.87
CA ILE A 174 -5.99 18.32 -14.66
C ILE A 174 -5.60 19.41 -15.65
N LYS A 175 -5.16 20.54 -15.15
CA LYS A 175 -4.65 21.65 -15.93
C LYS A 175 -3.15 21.51 -16.14
N GLU A 176 -2.42 21.28 -15.06
CA GLU A 176 -0.97 21.18 -15.06
C GLU A 176 -0.49 20.40 -13.84
N ILE A 177 0.71 19.82 -13.91
CA ILE A 177 1.40 19.16 -12.81
C ILE A 177 2.74 19.87 -12.62
N VAL A 178 3.03 20.29 -11.40
CA VAL A 178 4.29 20.93 -11.04
C VAL A 178 5.16 19.94 -10.28
N PHE A 179 6.38 19.71 -10.74
CA PHE A 179 7.36 18.86 -10.08
C PHE A 179 8.38 19.71 -9.34
N HIS A 180 8.64 19.37 -8.09
CA HIS A 180 9.60 20.05 -7.24
C HIS A 180 10.91 19.26 -7.19
N VAL A 181 11.95 19.80 -7.85
CA VAL A 181 13.27 19.18 -7.89
C VAL A 181 14.22 19.98 -7.03
N GLN A 182 14.75 19.36 -5.98
CA GLN A 182 15.61 20.04 -5.03
C GLN A 182 17.10 19.91 -5.42
N TYR A 183 17.81 21.05 -5.43
CA TYR A 183 19.24 21.14 -5.61
C TYR A 183 19.92 21.76 -4.40
N THR A 184 21.02 21.19 -3.94
CA THR A 184 21.85 21.77 -2.86
C THR A 184 23.17 22.25 -3.46
N VAL A 185 23.36 23.56 -3.53
CA VAL A 185 24.57 24.17 -4.05
C VAL A 185 25.15 25.12 -2.99
N ASN A 186 26.41 24.95 -2.63
CA ASN A 186 27.10 25.76 -1.62
C ASN A 186 26.32 25.87 -0.28
N ARG A 187 25.75 24.76 0.23
CA ARG A 187 24.92 24.68 1.44
C ARG A 187 23.59 25.46 1.36
N ALA A 188 23.24 26.01 0.21
CA ALA A 188 21.94 26.61 -0.02
C ALA A 188 21.06 25.63 -0.78
N VAL A 189 19.80 25.57 -0.39
CA VAL A 189 18.79 24.73 -1.03
C VAL A 189 18.05 25.58 -2.05
N TYR A 190 18.00 25.07 -3.29
CA TYR A 190 17.21 25.62 -4.38
C TYR A 190 16.18 24.59 -4.80
N VAL A 191 14.96 25.02 -5.13
CA VAL A 191 13.89 24.17 -5.62
C VAL A 191 13.53 24.63 -7.02
N LEU A 192 13.69 23.73 -7.98
CA LEU A 192 13.23 23.93 -9.35
C LEU A 192 11.78 23.46 -9.45
N HIS A 193 10.89 24.35 -9.86
CA HIS A 193 9.52 24.03 -10.21
C HIS A 193 9.45 23.78 -11.71
N GLU A 194 9.20 22.54 -12.09
CA GLU A 194 8.99 22.13 -13.48
C GLU A 194 7.48 21.98 -13.69
N THR A 195 6.87 22.91 -14.40
CA THR A 195 5.42 22.96 -14.65
C THR A 195 5.11 22.30 -16.00
N TYR A 196 4.45 21.17 -15.96
CA TYR A 196 4.01 20.38 -17.11
C TYR A 196 2.53 20.64 -17.38
N GLY A 197 2.21 21.31 -18.47
CA GLY A 197 0.84 21.54 -18.92
C GLY A 197 0.58 20.99 -20.31
N PHE A 198 -0.64 21.17 -20.80
CA PHE A 198 -1.01 20.78 -22.15
C PHE A 198 -0.33 21.69 -23.18
N GLY A 199 0.70 21.14 -23.85
CA GLY A 199 1.46 21.83 -24.87
C GLY A 199 2.59 22.71 -24.37
N TYR A 200 2.98 22.64 -23.10
CA TYR A 200 4.11 23.38 -22.57
C TYR A 200 4.80 22.72 -21.38
N VAL A 201 6.09 23.03 -21.22
CA VAL A 201 6.88 22.80 -20.00
C VAL A 201 7.56 24.09 -19.65
N MET A 202 7.38 24.60 -18.44
CA MET A 202 7.97 25.82 -17.91
C MET A 202 8.82 25.55 -16.70
N TYR A 203 9.91 26.33 -16.54
CA TYR A 203 10.87 26.17 -15.46
C TYR A 203 10.98 27.43 -14.63
N LYS A 204 10.86 27.30 -13.31
CA LYS A 204 11.09 28.37 -12.36
C LYS A 204 11.96 27.90 -11.21
N LEU A 205 12.99 28.67 -10.88
CA LEU A 205 13.90 28.34 -9.79
C LEU A 205 13.58 29.18 -8.56
N TYR A 206 13.51 28.54 -7.39
CA TYR A 206 13.25 29.22 -6.13
C TYR A 206 14.39 28.97 -5.12
N LYS A 207 14.66 29.99 -4.30
CA LYS A 207 15.47 29.88 -3.09
C LYS A 207 14.63 30.34 -1.90
N GLY A 208 14.15 29.40 -1.09
CA GLY A 208 13.05 29.68 -0.18
C GLY A 208 11.83 30.19 -0.93
N ASN A 209 11.29 31.35 -0.55
CA ASN A 209 10.12 31.95 -1.21
C ASN A 209 10.47 32.95 -2.34
N SER A 210 11.76 33.08 -2.69
CA SER A 210 12.19 34.07 -3.71
C SER A 210 12.49 33.37 -5.02
N GLU A 211 11.87 33.85 -6.12
CA GLU A 211 12.20 33.39 -7.47
C GLU A 211 13.58 33.87 -7.88
N MET A 212 14.37 32.97 -8.44
CA MET A 212 15.74 33.19 -8.87
C MET A 212 15.87 32.93 -10.38
N PRO A 213 16.79 33.62 -11.07
CA PRO A 213 17.09 33.30 -12.45
C PRO A 213 17.62 31.86 -12.61
N LEU A 214 17.26 31.16 -13.70
CA LEU A 214 17.71 29.79 -13.96
C LEU A 214 19.23 29.64 -14.04
N ASN A 215 19.94 30.69 -14.42
CA ASN A 215 21.41 30.72 -14.49
C ASN A 215 22.09 30.85 -13.12
N SER A 216 21.35 30.89 -12.01
CA SER A 216 21.90 31.00 -10.64
C SER A 216 22.64 29.72 -10.20
N ILE A 217 22.33 28.58 -10.78
CA ILE A 217 22.99 27.29 -10.50
C ILE A 217 23.32 26.56 -11.81
N PRO A 218 24.45 25.84 -11.88
CA PRO A 218 24.90 25.17 -13.10
C PRO A 218 23.89 24.17 -13.68
N GLN A 219 23.11 23.50 -12.83
CA GLN A 219 22.18 22.44 -13.20
C GLN A 219 20.97 22.97 -13.98
N THR A 220 20.61 24.23 -13.83
CA THR A 220 19.44 24.85 -14.46
C THR A 220 19.76 25.86 -15.54
N THR A 221 21.06 26.15 -15.76
CA THR A 221 21.52 27.19 -16.72
C THR A 221 21.06 26.97 -18.15
N ASN A 222 20.93 25.70 -18.56
CA ASN A 222 20.57 25.31 -19.94
C ASN A 222 19.08 25.02 -20.11
N LEU A 223 18.28 25.14 -19.03
CA LEU A 223 16.84 24.88 -19.13
C LEU A 223 16.16 26.07 -19.83
N VAL A 224 15.28 25.73 -20.76
CA VAL A 224 14.49 26.70 -21.55
C VAL A 224 13.06 26.19 -21.60
N ASP A 225 12.11 27.09 -21.47
CA ASP A 225 10.69 26.76 -21.63
C ASP A 225 10.43 26.11 -23.00
N ILE A 226 9.67 25.04 -22.98
CA ILE A 226 9.37 24.24 -24.17
C ILE A 226 7.88 24.36 -24.47
N THR A 227 7.56 24.52 -25.77
CA THR A 227 6.19 24.49 -26.25
C THR A 227 6.04 23.44 -27.33
N PHE A 228 4.94 22.69 -27.30
CA PHE A 228 4.62 21.62 -28.23
C PHE A 228 3.12 21.58 -28.52
N ASP A 229 2.61 20.53 -29.14
CA ASP A 229 1.18 20.43 -29.45
C ASP A 229 0.34 20.36 -28.16
N LYS A 230 -0.77 21.09 -28.14
CA LYS A 230 -1.66 21.21 -26.96
C LYS A 230 -2.55 19.99 -26.73
N SER A 231 -2.46 18.97 -27.55
CA SER A 231 -3.29 17.76 -27.44
C SER A 231 -2.92 16.87 -26.24
N PHE A 232 -1.69 16.99 -25.73
CA PHE A 232 -1.22 16.16 -24.62
C PHE A 232 -0.36 16.91 -23.60
N CYS A 233 -0.20 16.32 -22.44
CA CYS A 233 0.70 16.76 -21.37
C CYS A 233 1.78 15.70 -21.17
N MET A 234 3.06 16.09 -21.08
CA MET A 234 4.19 15.18 -20.86
C MET A 234 4.29 14.71 -19.37
N ALA A 235 3.21 14.79 -18.61
CA ALA A 235 3.10 14.29 -17.25
C ALA A 235 1.79 13.52 -17.07
N VAL A 236 1.85 12.41 -16.36
CA VAL A 236 0.70 11.54 -16.08
C VAL A 236 0.61 11.30 -14.57
N PRO A 237 -0.50 11.68 -13.91
CA PRO A 237 -0.68 11.43 -12.50
C PRO A 237 -0.92 9.92 -12.25
N TYR A 238 -0.56 9.48 -11.07
CA TYR A 238 -0.80 8.14 -10.57
C TYR A 238 -1.44 8.22 -9.20
N ILE A 239 -2.76 8.00 -9.16
CA ILE A 239 -3.60 8.03 -7.95
C ILE A 239 -4.26 6.66 -7.86
N ILE A 240 -4.11 5.98 -6.72
CA ILE A 240 -4.74 4.67 -6.49
C ILE A 240 -6.11 4.85 -5.85
N PHE A 241 -6.17 5.61 -4.76
CA PHE A 241 -7.40 5.93 -4.04
C PHE A 241 -7.55 7.45 -3.98
N GLU A 242 -8.73 7.96 -4.29
CA GLU A 242 -9.01 9.39 -4.14
C GLU A 242 -9.16 9.76 -2.67
N SER A 243 -8.70 10.94 -2.30
CA SER A 243 -8.76 11.43 -0.93
C SER A 243 -10.07 12.16 -0.66
N ASP A 244 -10.81 11.73 0.37
CA ASP A 244 -11.96 12.48 0.89
C ASP A 244 -11.55 13.79 1.60
N LYS A 245 -10.27 13.92 1.95
CA LYS A 245 -9.75 15.00 2.78
C LYS A 245 -9.10 16.13 1.96
N TRP A 246 -8.37 15.76 0.92
CA TRP A 246 -7.67 16.68 0.02
C TRP A 246 -8.18 16.53 -1.39
N GLU A 247 -8.93 17.52 -1.86
CA GLU A 247 -9.52 17.52 -3.19
C GLU A 247 -8.43 17.38 -4.27
N GLY A 248 -8.65 16.43 -5.19
CA GLY A 248 -7.73 16.18 -6.31
C GLY A 248 -6.42 15.49 -5.95
N ARG A 249 -6.26 15.04 -4.69
CA ARG A 249 -5.09 14.29 -4.23
C ARG A 249 -5.44 12.84 -3.90
N GLY A 250 -4.43 12.02 -3.81
CA GLY A 250 -4.60 10.63 -3.44
C GLY A 250 -4.65 10.38 -1.93
N GLN A 251 -5.27 9.28 -1.54
CA GLN A 251 -5.35 8.79 -0.16
C GLN A 251 -4.34 7.68 0.08
N SER A 252 -3.59 7.79 1.17
CA SER A 252 -2.73 6.70 1.64
C SER A 252 -3.56 5.54 2.20
N ILE A 253 -3.10 4.30 1.99
CA ILE A 253 -3.69 3.14 2.67
C ILE A 253 -3.49 3.16 4.19
N PHE A 254 -2.62 4.03 4.70
CA PHE A 254 -2.40 4.21 6.13
C PHE A 254 -3.40 5.19 6.77
N ASP A 255 -4.08 6.00 5.96
CA ASP A 255 -5.05 6.96 6.46
C ASP A 255 -6.22 6.22 7.13
N GLY A 256 -6.52 6.59 8.37
CA GLY A 256 -7.48 5.89 9.22
C GLY A 256 -7.01 4.57 9.85
N LYS A 257 -5.73 4.16 9.62
CA LYS A 257 -5.14 2.93 10.20
C LYS A 257 -3.99 3.19 11.18
N ILE A 258 -3.50 4.41 11.23
CA ILE A 258 -2.34 4.77 12.07
C ILE A 258 -2.60 4.43 13.55
N ASP A 259 -3.79 4.68 14.07
CA ASP A 259 -4.13 4.36 15.46
C ASP A 259 -4.15 2.85 15.73
N SER A 260 -4.53 2.05 14.72
CA SER A 260 -4.45 0.58 14.80
C SER A 260 -3.01 0.09 14.83
N PHE A 261 -2.13 0.66 14.00
CA PHE A 261 -0.70 0.35 14.00
C PHE A 261 -0.03 0.76 15.32
N ASP A 262 -0.39 1.94 15.87
CA ASP A 262 0.08 2.42 17.16
C ASP A 262 -0.32 1.46 18.30
N SER A 263 -1.57 0.99 18.31
CA SER A 263 -2.09 0.02 19.27
C SER A 263 -1.43 -1.35 19.15
N LEU A 264 -1.10 -1.80 17.93
CA LEU A 264 -0.37 -3.05 17.72
C LEU A 264 1.06 -2.96 18.27
N ASP A 265 1.74 -1.85 18.02
CA ASP A 265 3.09 -1.59 18.54
C ASP A 265 3.09 -1.50 20.06
N GLU A 266 2.04 -0.92 20.65
CA GLU A 266 1.83 -0.90 22.10
C GLU A 266 1.68 -2.32 22.67
N ALA A 267 0.76 -3.12 22.11
CA ALA A 267 0.50 -4.49 22.55
C ALA A 267 1.78 -5.35 22.49
N TRP A 268 2.54 -5.23 21.40
CA TRP A 268 3.80 -5.95 21.25
C TRP A 268 4.86 -5.47 22.25
N SER A 269 5.00 -4.17 22.44
CA SER A 269 5.99 -3.58 23.34
C SER A 269 5.68 -3.96 24.80
N GLN A 270 4.42 -3.89 25.22
CA GLN A 270 3.97 -4.31 26.55
C GLN A 270 4.18 -5.80 26.78
N TRP A 271 3.89 -6.64 25.79
CA TRP A 271 4.11 -8.08 25.90
C TRP A 271 5.59 -8.42 26.09
N VAL A 272 6.47 -7.84 25.27
CA VAL A 272 7.92 -8.02 25.41
C VAL A 272 8.42 -7.53 26.76
N ASP A 273 7.88 -6.42 27.28
CA ASP A 273 8.23 -5.91 28.60
C ASP A 273 7.74 -6.83 29.72
N ALA A 274 6.50 -7.34 29.62
CA ALA A 274 5.97 -8.30 30.59
C ALA A 274 6.79 -9.60 30.62
N LEU A 275 7.27 -10.10 29.48
CA LEU A 275 8.20 -11.24 29.44
C LEU A 275 9.52 -10.96 30.15
N ARG A 276 10.01 -9.73 30.10
CA ARG A 276 11.21 -9.31 30.85
C ARG A 276 10.92 -9.16 32.36
N ALA A 277 9.78 -8.54 32.69
CA ALA A 277 9.36 -8.35 34.06
C ALA A 277 9.04 -9.68 34.78
N GLY A 278 8.49 -10.66 34.03
CA GLY A 278 8.13 -12.00 34.56
C GLY A 278 9.29 -12.97 34.72
N ARG A 279 10.53 -12.55 34.45
CA ARG A 279 11.70 -13.38 34.80
C ARG A 279 11.79 -13.57 36.29
N ALA A 280 12.25 -14.74 36.74
CA ALA A 280 12.53 -14.99 38.15
C ALA A 280 13.48 -13.92 38.68
N LYS A 281 13.05 -13.19 39.70
CA LYS A 281 13.82 -12.15 40.40
C LYS A 281 14.23 -12.65 41.75
N THR A 282 15.52 -12.53 42.05
CA THR A 282 16.08 -12.90 43.34
C THR A 282 16.27 -11.63 44.15
N TYR A 283 15.61 -11.52 45.28
CA TYR A 283 15.79 -10.43 46.24
C TYR A 283 17.01 -10.72 47.08
N VAL A 284 18.02 -9.87 46.99
CA VAL A 284 19.30 -10.07 47.65
C VAL A 284 19.60 -8.88 48.56
N PRO A 285 19.86 -9.09 49.87
CA PRO A 285 20.31 -8.02 50.75
C PRO A 285 21.61 -7.37 50.23
N GLU A 286 21.74 -6.05 50.37
CA GLU A 286 22.89 -5.29 49.88
C GLU A 286 24.23 -5.81 50.34
N CYS A 287 24.30 -6.32 51.55
CA CYS A 287 25.51 -6.89 52.14
C CYS A 287 26.04 -8.13 51.40
N LEU A 288 25.17 -8.86 50.67
CA LEU A 288 25.52 -10.08 49.95
C LEU A 288 25.81 -9.82 48.45
N LEU A 289 25.58 -8.58 47.97
CA LEU A 289 25.81 -8.24 46.59
C LEU A 289 27.29 -8.05 46.26
N PRO A 290 27.75 -8.51 45.05
CA PRO A 290 29.11 -8.30 44.64
C PRO A 290 29.37 -6.80 44.43
N ARG A 291 30.57 -6.38 44.86
CA ARG A 291 31.06 -5.00 44.71
C ARG A 291 32.18 -4.94 43.71
N ASP A 292 32.26 -3.83 42.99
CA ASP A 292 33.39 -3.52 42.12
C ASP A 292 34.65 -3.38 42.97
N CYS A 293 35.68 -4.14 42.65
CA CYS A 293 36.97 -4.18 43.40
C CYS A 293 37.69 -2.83 43.39
N ILE A 294 37.42 -1.94 42.42
CA ILE A 294 38.12 -0.66 42.24
C ILE A 294 37.30 0.47 42.92
N THR A 295 36.00 0.53 42.67
CA THR A 295 35.15 1.63 43.15
C THR A 295 34.41 1.35 44.44
N GLY A 296 34.40 0.09 44.91
CA GLY A 296 33.64 -0.36 46.08
C GLY A 296 32.12 -0.28 45.95
N LYS A 297 31.60 0.16 44.76
CA LYS A 297 30.16 0.30 44.51
C LYS A 297 29.55 -1.06 44.19
N VAL A 298 28.27 -1.24 44.65
CA VAL A 298 27.49 -2.43 44.30
C VAL A 298 27.31 -2.50 42.80
N LEU A 299 27.61 -3.66 42.22
CA LEU A 299 27.38 -3.91 40.78
C LEU A 299 25.86 -3.91 40.55
N LYS A 300 25.43 -3.07 39.58
CA LYS A 300 24.02 -3.04 39.15
C LYS A 300 23.82 -4.04 38.03
N PRO A 301 22.74 -4.84 38.03
CA PRO A 301 22.42 -5.70 36.90
C PRO A 301 22.16 -4.88 35.67
N ASN A 302 22.50 -5.43 34.50
CA ASN A 302 22.14 -4.86 33.22
C ASN A 302 20.61 -4.91 33.04
N TYR A 303 20.03 -3.95 32.33
CA TYR A 303 18.61 -3.91 32.03
C TYR A 303 18.06 -5.21 31.40
N PHE A 304 18.87 -5.87 30.57
CA PHE A 304 18.51 -7.15 29.93
C PHE A 304 18.76 -8.38 30.84
N ASP A 305 19.54 -8.26 31.90
CA ASP A 305 19.93 -9.33 32.78
C ASP A 305 19.51 -9.05 34.24
N ASN A 306 18.32 -8.49 34.41
CA ASN A 306 17.78 -8.08 35.68
C ASN A 306 17.35 -9.32 36.52
N ARG A 307 18.32 -10.07 37.06
CA ARG A 307 18.10 -11.31 37.80
C ARG A 307 17.98 -11.10 39.31
N TYR A 308 18.48 -10.00 39.84
CA TYR A 308 18.39 -9.72 41.26
C TYR A 308 17.97 -8.29 41.55
N ILE A 309 17.23 -8.13 42.64
CA ILE A 309 16.80 -6.84 43.17
C ILE A 309 17.50 -6.66 44.54
N LYS A 310 18.14 -5.51 44.68
CA LYS A 310 18.75 -5.12 45.94
C LYS A 310 17.65 -4.79 46.95
N THR A 311 17.73 -5.40 48.13
CA THR A 311 16.93 -5.02 49.30
C THR A 311 17.83 -4.42 50.38
N ASP A 312 17.24 -3.55 51.21
CA ASP A 312 17.99 -2.96 52.33
C ASP A 312 18.44 -4.05 53.29
N SER A 313 19.64 -3.89 53.85
CA SER A 313 20.13 -4.79 54.87
C SER A 313 19.44 -4.46 56.21
N PRO A 314 18.83 -5.43 56.89
CA PRO A 314 18.26 -5.18 58.21
C PRO A 314 19.31 -4.67 59.17
N LEU A 315 18.96 -3.65 59.99
CA LEU A 315 19.86 -3.02 60.97
C LEU A 315 19.96 -3.81 62.29
N SER A 316 19.28 -4.95 62.40
CA SER A 316 19.23 -5.77 63.62
C SER A 316 20.28 -6.87 63.60
N GLU A 317 21.00 -7.06 64.68
CA GLU A 317 22.03 -8.12 64.87
C GLU A 317 21.47 -9.55 64.69
N ASN A 318 20.15 -9.75 64.79
CA ASN A 318 19.48 -11.05 64.65
C ASN A 318 18.71 -11.18 63.33
N ALA A 319 19.02 -10.40 62.32
CA ALA A 319 18.31 -10.42 61.08
C ALA A 319 18.69 -11.65 60.24
N ASN A 320 17.68 -12.45 59.86
CA ASN A 320 17.84 -13.52 58.89
C ASN A 320 18.03 -12.92 57.49
N TYR A 321 19.24 -13.00 56.98
CA TYR A 321 19.55 -12.64 55.59
C TYR A 321 18.99 -13.72 54.65
N LYS A 322 17.73 -13.58 54.27
CA LYS A 322 17.07 -14.52 53.37
C LYS A 322 17.14 -14.02 51.93
N ILE A 323 17.59 -14.88 51.04
CA ILE A 323 17.48 -14.68 49.62
C ILE A 323 16.15 -15.27 49.17
N ASP A 324 15.26 -14.42 48.70
CA ASP A 324 13.95 -14.85 48.18
C ASP A 324 13.95 -14.74 46.65
N THR A 325 13.40 -15.75 46.01
CA THR A 325 13.20 -15.75 44.56
C THR A 325 11.72 -15.78 44.28
N GLU A 326 11.26 -14.81 43.51
CA GLU A 326 9.87 -14.69 43.10
C GLU A 326 9.79 -14.69 41.57
N GLN A 327 8.85 -15.46 41.03
CA GLN A 327 8.56 -15.46 39.58
C GLN A 327 7.09 -15.09 39.39
N PRO A 328 6.81 -13.87 38.90
CA PRO A 328 5.45 -13.45 38.54
C PRO A 328 4.87 -14.34 37.45
N VAL A 329 3.58 -14.66 37.55
CA VAL A 329 2.84 -15.35 36.47
C VAL A 329 2.47 -14.34 35.42
N ILE A 330 2.84 -14.60 34.17
CA ILE A 330 2.51 -13.76 33.04
C ILE A 330 1.22 -14.27 32.44
N PRO A 331 0.17 -13.42 32.27
CA PRO A 331 -1.09 -13.79 31.60
C PRO A 331 -0.92 -13.86 30.09
N THR A 332 -0.22 -14.88 29.59
CA THR A 332 0.21 -15.02 28.20
C THR A 332 -0.97 -15.03 27.22
N GLU A 333 -2.08 -15.70 27.61
CA GLU A 333 -3.28 -15.77 26.76
C GLU A 333 -3.88 -14.39 26.48
N ASN A 334 -3.91 -13.51 27.49
CA ASN A 334 -4.45 -12.16 27.32
C ASN A 334 -3.58 -11.35 26.35
N TYR A 335 -2.25 -11.47 26.43
CA TYR A 335 -1.34 -10.80 25.51
C TYR A 335 -1.50 -11.31 24.07
N ILE A 336 -1.63 -12.63 23.89
CA ILE A 336 -1.87 -13.24 22.57
C ILE A 336 -3.17 -12.73 21.98
N GLN A 337 -4.29 -12.75 22.74
CA GLN A 337 -5.58 -12.29 22.26
C GLN A 337 -5.57 -10.80 21.90
N THR A 338 -4.94 -9.96 22.73
CA THR A 338 -4.80 -8.53 22.46
C THR A 338 -4.00 -8.29 21.18
N TYR A 339 -2.88 -9.00 21.02
CA TYR A 339 -2.03 -8.88 19.84
C TYR A 339 -2.77 -9.31 18.55
N ILE A 340 -3.46 -10.45 18.59
CA ILE A 340 -4.25 -10.95 17.46
C ILE A 340 -5.35 -9.95 17.09
N THR A 341 -6.10 -9.45 18.10
CA THR A 341 -7.16 -8.47 17.86
C THR A 341 -6.62 -7.16 17.24
N ALA A 342 -5.50 -6.66 17.77
CA ALA A 342 -4.85 -5.46 17.23
C ALA A 342 -4.35 -5.70 15.79
N LEU A 343 -3.78 -6.88 15.52
CA LEU A 343 -3.35 -7.27 14.19
C LEU A 343 -4.52 -7.34 13.20
N ASP A 344 -5.63 -7.96 13.59
CA ASP A 344 -6.83 -8.03 12.76
C ASP A 344 -7.38 -6.64 12.43
N LEU A 345 -7.39 -5.72 13.37
CA LEU A 345 -7.81 -4.33 13.14
C LEU A 345 -6.88 -3.60 12.15
N CYS A 346 -5.58 -3.88 12.19
CA CYS A 346 -4.63 -3.34 11.22
C CYS A 346 -4.88 -3.84 9.80
N LEU A 347 -5.19 -5.13 9.66
CA LEU A 347 -5.34 -5.80 8.37
C LEU A 347 -6.73 -5.60 7.75
N GLN A 348 -7.75 -5.36 8.58
CA GLN A 348 -9.13 -5.22 8.14
C GLN A 348 -9.29 -4.16 7.05
N GLY A 349 -9.83 -4.55 5.89
CA GLY A 349 -10.04 -3.68 4.74
C GLY A 349 -8.80 -3.41 3.89
N LEU A 350 -7.63 -3.94 4.23
CA LEU A 350 -6.39 -3.79 3.47
C LEU A 350 -5.94 -5.10 2.83
N ILE A 351 -5.70 -6.12 3.66
CA ILE A 351 -5.15 -7.39 3.22
C ILE A 351 -5.62 -8.52 4.14
N SER A 352 -5.82 -9.69 3.59
CA SER A 352 -6.22 -10.87 4.37
C SER A 352 -5.03 -11.45 5.14
N PRO A 353 -5.21 -11.92 6.39
CA PRO A 353 -4.13 -12.56 7.16
C PRO A 353 -3.50 -13.75 6.45
N SER A 354 -4.28 -14.54 5.71
CA SER A 354 -3.81 -15.68 4.90
C SER A 354 -2.77 -15.28 3.86
N THR A 355 -2.94 -14.13 3.22
CA THR A 355 -1.99 -13.59 2.23
C THR A 355 -0.62 -13.27 2.85
N LEU A 356 -0.57 -12.95 4.15
CA LEU A 356 0.66 -12.71 4.89
C LEU A 356 1.25 -13.98 5.52
N GLY A 357 0.61 -15.14 5.33
CA GLY A 357 1.04 -16.41 5.94
C GLY A 357 0.82 -16.48 7.45
N ILE A 358 -0.08 -15.65 8.00
CA ILE A 358 -0.35 -15.56 9.44
C ILE A 358 -1.45 -16.56 9.88
N ASP A 359 -2.23 -17.09 8.92
CA ASP A 359 -3.33 -18.03 9.22
C ASP A 359 -2.78 -19.45 9.45
N ASP A 360 -2.93 -19.95 10.68
CA ASP A 360 -2.42 -21.26 11.15
C ASP A 360 -3.36 -22.44 10.76
N ARG A 361 -4.45 -22.17 10.04
CA ARG A 361 -5.41 -23.19 9.64
C ARG A 361 -4.83 -24.02 8.50
N LYS A 362 -4.76 -25.33 8.75
CA LYS A 362 -4.21 -26.29 7.77
C LYS A 362 -4.85 -26.13 6.38
N ILE A 363 -4.00 -26.05 5.37
CA ILE A 363 -4.31 -25.98 3.94
C ILE A 363 -4.97 -27.30 3.52
N THR A 364 -6.25 -27.47 3.82
CA THR A 364 -7.05 -28.62 3.37
C THR A 364 -8.32 -28.17 2.66
N GLU A 365 -8.39 -26.91 2.26
CA GLU A 365 -9.58 -26.33 1.66
C GLU A 365 -9.41 -26.19 0.14
N ASN A 366 -10.52 -26.32 -0.57
CA ASN A 366 -10.55 -26.13 -2.01
C ASN A 366 -10.28 -24.66 -2.40
N ALA A 367 -9.94 -24.41 -3.67
CA ALA A 367 -9.62 -23.09 -4.19
C ALA A 367 -10.72 -22.03 -3.91
N THR A 368 -11.98 -22.42 -3.84
CA THR A 368 -13.11 -21.52 -3.52
C THR A 368 -13.04 -21.00 -2.09
N ALA A 369 -12.74 -21.89 -1.12
CA ALA A 369 -12.61 -21.49 0.28
C ALA A 369 -11.39 -20.57 0.49
N GLN A 370 -10.31 -20.81 -0.24
CA GLN A 370 -9.13 -19.93 -0.21
C GLN A 370 -9.44 -18.54 -0.81
N ARG A 371 -10.15 -18.47 -1.94
CA ARG A 371 -10.61 -17.21 -2.53
C ARG A 371 -11.49 -16.41 -1.58
N GLU A 372 -12.40 -17.07 -0.86
CA GLU A 372 -13.22 -16.37 0.14
C GLU A 372 -12.40 -15.83 1.32
N ARG A 373 -11.36 -16.52 1.73
CA ARG A 373 -10.43 -16.02 2.76
C ARG A 373 -9.59 -14.84 2.29
N GLU A 374 -9.22 -14.82 1.01
CA GLU A 374 -8.39 -13.76 0.42
C GLU A 374 -9.20 -12.61 -0.17
N LYS A 375 -10.52 -12.60 0.04
CA LYS A 375 -11.46 -11.63 -0.56
C LYS A 375 -11.07 -10.17 -0.30
N THR A 376 -10.58 -9.84 0.88
CA THR A 376 -10.13 -8.49 1.21
C THR A 376 -8.91 -8.10 0.36
N THR A 377 -7.94 -9.00 0.22
CA THR A 377 -6.76 -8.79 -0.64
C THR A 377 -7.16 -8.60 -2.09
N LEU A 378 -8.12 -9.38 -2.58
CA LEU A 378 -8.63 -9.27 -3.95
C LEU A 378 -9.27 -7.90 -4.22
N TYR A 379 -10.05 -7.37 -3.29
CA TYR A 379 -10.66 -6.04 -3.45
C TYR A 379 -9.59 -4.94 -3.53
N THR A 380 -8.62 -4.95 -2.62
CA THR A 380 -7.53 -3.96 -2.62
C THR A 380 -6.65 -4.11 -3.88
N ARG A 381 -6.33 -5.35 -4.27
CA ARG A 381 -5.62 -5.65 -5.52
C ARG A 381 -6.34 -5.10 -6.74
N ASN A 382 -7.64 -5.36 -6.86
CA ASN A 382 -8.42 -4.92 -8.02
C ASN A 382 -8.47 -3.39 -8.13
N ALA A 383 -8.58 -2.66 -7.03
CA ALA A 383 -8.51 -1.20 -7.03
C ALA A 383 -7.15 -0.68 -7.52
N ILE A 384 -6.05 -1.34 -7.12
CA ILE A 384 -4.70 -0.98 -7.61
C ILE A 384 -4.58 -1.29 -9.11
N ILE A 385 -5.09 -2.45 -9.54
CA ILE A 385 -5.09 -2.84 -10.97
C ILE A 385 -5.87 -1.84 -11.82
N GLU A 386 -7.07 -1.44 -11.38
CA GLU A 386 -7.90 -0.45 -12.07
C GLU A 386 -7.13 0.86 -12.30
N SER A 387 -6.48 1.36 -11.25
CA SER A 387 -5.64 2.57 -11.33
C SER A 387 -4.45 2.41 -12.30
N ILE A 388 -3.78 1.25 -12.30
CA ILE A 388 -2.68 0.99 -13.25
C ILE A 388 -3.22 0.85 -14.67
N SER A 389 -4.35 0.18 -14.86
CA SER A 389 -4.99 -0.02 -16.16
C SER A 389 -5.45 1.31 -16.80
N GLU A 390 -5.74 2.32 -16.00
CA GLU A 390 -6.03 3.67 -16.49
C GLU A 390 -4.75 4.47 -16.77
N MET A 391 -3.81 4.44 -15.84
CA MET A 391 -2.59 5.25 -15.90
C MET A 391 -1.61 4.76 -16.97
N LEU A 392 -1.38 3.44 -17.05
CA LEU A 392 -0.30 2.86 -17.86
C LEU A 392 -0.49 3.04 -19.35
N PRO A 393 -1.68 2.79 -19.95
CA PRO A 393 -1.92 3.10 -21.37
C PRO A 393 -1.69 4.57 -21.70
N ARG A 394 -2.16 5.46 -20.81
CA ARG A 394 -1.96 6.90 -20.95
C ARG A 394 -0.49 7.28 -20.90
N LEU A 395 0.29 6.70 -19.98
CA LEU A 395 1.72 6.96 -19.89
C LEU A 395 2.47 6.52 -21.14
N VAL A 396 2.13 5.35 -21.68
CA VAL A 396 2.76 4.82 -22.89
C VAL A 396 2.39 5.67 -24.11
N ASP A 397 1.11 6.02 -24.30
CA ASP A 397 0.65 6.89 -25.38
C ASP A 397 1.37 8.25 -25.35
N VAL A 398 1.41 8.89 -24.18
CA VAL A 398 2.12 10.17 -24.00
C VAL A 398 3.62 10.02 -24.29
N THR A 399 4.24 8.89 -23.93
CA THR A 399 5.66 8.62 -24.21
C THR A 399 5.93 8.55 -25.73
N PHE A 400 5.06 7.88 -26.49
CA PHE A 400 5.18 7.85 -27.95
C PHE A 400 4.92 9.21 -28.59
N LYS A 401 3.91 9.96 -28.16
CA LYS A 401 3.61 11.32 -28.61
C LYS A 401 4.78 12.26 -28.35
N ALA A 402 5.36 12.20 -27.16
CA ALA A 402 6.54 12.98 -26.81
C ALA A 402 7.75 12.61 -27.68
N TYR A 403 7.99 11.31 -27.91
CA TYR A 403 9.08 10.86 -28.78
C TYR A 403 8.90 11.27 -30.23
N ASN A 404 7.67 11.17 -30.79
CA ASN A 404 7.37 11.65 -32.13
C ASN A 404 7.54 13.17 -32.24
N THR A 405 7.11 13.92 -31.24
CA THR A 405 7.34 15.38 -31.18
C THR A 405 8.82 15.72 -31.19
N TRP A 406 9.63 15.01 -30.39
CA TRP A 406 11.09 15.15 -30.36
C TRP A 406 11.73 14.90 -31.73
N LEU A 407 11.26 13.91 -32.46
CA LEU A 407 11.73 13.57 -33.83
C LEU A 407 11.08 14.41 -34.94
N SER A 408 10.21 15.36 -34.59
CA SER A 408 9.41 16.14 -35.57
C SER A 408 8.57 15.27 -36.51
N LYS A 409 8.05 14.14 -36.00
CA LYS A 409 7.13 13.23 -36.70
C LYS A 409 5.68 13.58 -36.36
N PRO A 410 4.70 13.12 -37.18
CA PRO A 410 3.29 13.26 -36.83
C PRO A 410 2.94 12.62 -35.50
N ILE A 411 2.04 13.26 -34.75
CA ILE A 411 1.51 12.75 -33.51
C ILE A 411 0.37 11.81 -33.85
N GLU A 412 0.47 10.57 -33.36
CA GLU A 412 -0.53 9.52 -33.50
C GLU A 412 -0.96 9.02 -32.14
N ASP A 413 -2.26 8.75 -31.99
CA ASP A 413 -2.76 8.05 -30.81
C ASP A 413 -2.30 6.58 -30.83
N THR A 414 -1.96 6.05 -29.66
CA THR A 414 -1.56 4.66 -29.51
C THR A 414 -2.52 3.98 -28.56
N GLU A 415 -3.38 3.11 -29.08
CA GLU A 415 -4.26 2.28 -28.27
C GLU A 415 -3.45 1.11 -27.69
N ILE A 416 -3.62 0.86 -26.40
CA ILE A 416 -2.88 -0.14 -25.67
C ILE A 416 -3.82 -0.80 -24.69
N GLU A 417 -3.86 -2.12 -24.71
CA GLU A 417 -4.50 -2.91 -23.67
C GLU A 417 -3.46 -3.41 -22.66
N VAL A 418 -3.78 -3.23 -21.39
CA VAL A 418 -2.98 -3.74 -20.28
C VAL A 418 -3.74 -4.90 -19.66
N SER A 419 -3.12 -6.07 -19.66
CA SER A 419 -3.70 -7.27 -19.09
C SER A 419 -2.94 -7.70 -17.83
N PHE A 420 -3.69 -8.25 -16.89
CA PHE A 420 -3.16 -8.82 -15.65
C PHE A 420 -3.56 -10.29 -15.56
N GLY A 421 -2.66 -11.10 -15.05
CA GLY A 421 -2.95 -12.48 -14.72
C GLY A 421 -4.03 -12.60 -13.63
N GLU A 422 -4.72 -13.73 -13.59
CA GLU A 422 -5.65 -14.02 -12.52
C GLU A 422 -4.89 -14.31 -11.21
N TYR A 423 -5.25 -13.58 -10.14
CA TYR A 423 -4.73 -13.84 -8.80
C TYR A 423 -5.28 -15.18 -8.28
N ALA A 424 -4.37 -15.97 -7.72
CA ALA A 424 -4.68 -17.29 -7.19
C ALA A 424 -5.35 -18.21 -8.25
N ASN A 425 -4.73 -18.31 -9.43
CA ASN A 425 -4.98 -19.47 -10.28
C ASN A 425 -4.75 -20.71 -9.40
N PRO A 426 -5.77 -21.58 -9.24
CA PRO A 426 -5.57 -22.81 -8.51
C PRO A 426 -4.36 -23.52 -9.12
N SER A 427 -3.49 -24.10 -8.29
CA SER A 427 -2.38 -24.89 -8.82
C SER A 427 -2.94 -25.88 -9.85
N PHE A 428 -2.18 -26.17 -10.90
CA PHE A 428 -2.60 -27.12 -11.92
C PHE A 428 -3.17 -28.42 -11.30
N GLU A 429 -2.58 -28.85 -10.19
CA GLU A 429 -3.04 -30.00 -9.40
C GLU A 429 -4.45 -29.79 -8.82
N ALA A 430 -4.77 -28.61 -8.30
CA ALA A 430 -6.11 -28.29 -7.77
C ALA A 430 -7.16 -28.15 -8.88
N VAL A 431 -6.78 -27.63 -10.05
CA VAL A 431 -7.64 -27.60 -11.25
C VAL A 431 -7.93 -29.02 -11.69
N VAL A 432 -6.91 -29.87 -11.83
CA VAL A 432 -7.03 -31.29 -12.19
C VAL A 432 -7.91 -32.04 -11.18
N GLU A 433 -7.71 -31.82 -9.88
CA GLU A 433 -8.52 -32.47 -8.83
C GLU A 433 -9.99 -32.05 -8.92
N THR A 434 -10.26 -30.74 -9.10
CA THR A 434 -11.63 -30.19 -9.21
C THR A 434 -12.34 -30.69 -10.48
N LEU A 435 -11.64 -30.71 -11.61
CA LEU A 435 -12.20 -31.11 -12.91
C LEU A 435 -12.27 -32.63 -13.07
N SER A 436 -11.43 -33.37 -12.36
CA SER A 436 -11.49 -34.84 -12.29
C SER A 436 -12.67 -35.36 -11.48
N ASN A 437 -13.32 -34.49 -10.68
CA ASN A 437 -14.47 -34.88 -9.91
C ASN A 437 -15.66 -35.22 -10.85
N PRO A 438 -16.24 -36.42 -10.81
CA PRO A 438 -17.35 -36.82 -11.68
C PRO A 438 -18.64 -36.02 -11.46
N ASN A 439 -18.77 -35.33 -10.33
CA ASN A 439 -19.92 -34.51 -10.00
C ASN A 439 -19.81 -33.05 -10.50
N THR A 440 -18.71 -32.64 -11.12
CA THR A 440 -18.57 -31.31 -11.69
C THR A 440 -19.45 -31.21 -12.94
N PRO A 441 -20.43 -30.26 -12.99
CA PRO A 441 -21.40 -30.16 -14.10
C PRO A 441 -20.80 -29.45 -15.31
N MET A 442 -19.69 -29.98 -15.85
CA MET A 442 -19.03 -29.45 -17.04
C MET A 442 -18.86 -30.56 -18.07
N SER A 443 -18.96 -30.22 -19.36
CA SER A 443 -18.65 -31.14 -20.44
C SER A 443 -17.15 -31.48 -20.47
N ILE A 444 -16.79 -32.59 -21.11
CA ILE A 444 -15.39 -33.02 -21.24
C ILE A 444 -14.62 -32.00 -22.05
N GLU A 445 -15.22 -31.42 -23.07
CA GLU A 445 -14.66 -30.34 -23.89
C GLU A 445 -14.33 -29.11 -23.06
N ALA A 446 -15.29 -28.66 -22.25
CA ALA A 446 -15.10 -27.51 -21.36
C ALA A 446 -14.03 -27.75 -20.29
N LYS A 447 -13.92 -29.00 -19.79
CA LYS A 447 -12.87 -29.38 -18.84
C LYS A 447 -11.47 -29.35 -19.47
N VAL A 448 -11.33 -29.83 -20.70
CA VAL A 448 -10.07 -29.82 -21.46
C VAL A 448 -9.67 -28.37 -21.82
N GLU A 449 -10.65 -27.55 -22.21
CA GLU A 449 -10.41 -26.13 -22.49
C GLU A 449 -9.95 -25.36 -21.24
N GLU A 450 -10.59 -25.57 -20.09
CA GLU A 450 -10.20 -24.94 -18.82
C GLU A 450 -8.81 -25.39 -18.34
N MET A 451 -8.44 -26.64 -18.57
CA MET A 451 -7.12 -27.16 -18.16
C MET A 451 -5.98 -26.76 -19.09
N TRP A 452 -6.23 -26.66 -20.39
CA TRP A 452 -5.16 -26.59 -21.39
C TRP A 452 -5.33 -25.49 -22.42
N GLY A 453 -6.36 -24.62 -22.26
CA GLY A 453 -6.72 -23.57 -23.21
C GLY A 453 -5.55 -22.74 -23.70
N ASP A 454 -4.72 -22.28 -22.74
CA ASP A 454 -3.59 -21.39 -23.02
C ASP A 454 -2.26 -22.11 -23.34
N THR A 455 -2.20 -23.44 -23.16
CA THR A 455 -0.92 -24.18 -23.26
C THR A 455 -0.84 -25.15 -24.44
N LYS A 456 -1.99 -25.54 -25.03
CA LYS A 456 -2.07 -26.53 -26.08
C LYS A 456 -2.93 -26.03 -27.26
N ASP A 457 -2.57 -26.47 -28.47
CA ASP A 457 -3.31 -26.16 -29.68
C ASP A 457 -4.65 -26.92 -29.78
N ASP A 458 -5.54 -26.44 -30.63
CA ASP A 458 -6.89 -26.99 -30.77
C ASP A 458 -6.90 -28.44 -31.26
N GLU A 459 -5.88 -28.84 -32.05
CA GLU A 459 -5.74 -30.17 -32.58
C GLU A 459 -5.40 -31.18 -31.44
N TRP A 460 -4.52 -30.77 -30.54
CA TRP A 460 -4.19 -31.54 -29.35
C TRP A 460 -5.39 -31.67 -28.40
N LYS A 461 -6.13 -30.56 -28.15
CA LYS A 461 -7.32 -30.54 -27.28
C LYS A 461 -8.41 -31.47 -27.82
N ALA A 462 -8.68 -31.43 -29.13
CA ALA A 462 -9.65 -32.32 -29.77
C ALA A 462 -9.26 -33.81 -29.64
N ASN A 463 -7.99 -34.12 -29.75
CA ASN A 463 -7.49 -35.50 -29.58
C ASN A 463 -7.61 -35.96 -28.11
N GLU A 464 -7.32 -35.09 -27.15
CA GLU A 464 -7.44 -35.38 -25.72
C GLU A 464 -8.91 -35.63 -25.32
N VAL A 465 -9.84 -34.78 -25.78
CA VAL A 465 -11.29 -34.98 -25.61
C VAL A 465 -11.72 -36.35 -26.13
N ARG A 466 -11.23 -36.77 -27.30
CA ARG A 466 -11.53 -38.10 -27.87
C ARG A 466 -11.03 -39.23 -27.00
N LEU A 467 -9.79 -39.12 -26.52
CA LEU A 467 -9.17 -40.15 -25.64
C LEU A 467 -9.90 -40.27 -24.29
N ILE A 468 -10.27 -39.12 -23.69
CA ILE A 468 -11.06 -39.13 -22.43
C ILE A 468 -12.43 -39.76 -22.65
N LYS A 469 -13.14 -39.47 -23.77
CA LYS A 469 -14.41 -40.10 -24.10
C LYS A 469 -14.29 -41.58 -24.31
N GLU A 470 -13.23 -42.07 -24.97
CA GLU A 470 -12.94 -43.47 -25.14
C GLU A 470 -12.68 -44.18 -23.79
N GLN A 471 -11.91 -43.54 -22.89
CA GLN A 471 -11.60 -44.11 -21.58
C GLN A 471 -12.80 -44.11 -20.61
N THR A 472 -13.65 -43.08 -20.67
CA THR A 472 -14.82 -42.97 -19.81
C THR A 472 -16.03 -43.74 -20.32
N GLY A 473 -15.94 -44.37 -21.48
CA GLY A 473 -17.03 -45.19 -22.06
C GLY A 473 -18.24 -44.38 -22.53
N VAL A 474 -18.08 -43.04 -22.70
CA VAL A 474 -19.11 -42.18 -23.29
C VAL A 474 -19.10 -42.43 -24.79
N VAL A 475 -19.89 -43.44 -25.22
CA VAL A 475 -20.11 -43.70 -26.64
C VAL A 475 -20.93 -42.57 -27.21
N THR A 476 -20.38 -41.81 -28.14
CA THR A 476 -21.17 -40.93 -29.02
C THR A 476 -22.08 -41.88 -29.82
N LEU A 477 -23.39 -41.83 -29.53
CA LEU A 477 -24.39 -42.38 -30.41
C LEU A 477 -24.33 -41.55 -31.70
N ASP A 478 -23.65 -42.07 -32.73
CA ASP A 478 -23.77 -41.54 -34.07
C ASP A 478 -25.26 -41.57 -34.43
N GLU A 479 -25.88 -40.41 -34.56
CA GLU A 479 -27.23 -40.33 -35.10
C GLU A 479 -27.19 -40.99 -36.49
N PRO A 480 -28.05 -42.00 -36.74
CA PRO A 480 -28.09 -42.61 -38.06
C PRO A 480 -28.47 -41.50 -39.07
N LYS A 481 -27.60 -41.21 -40.01
CA LYS A 481 -27.89 -40.36 -41.14
C LYS A 481 -29.07 -40.99 -41.89
N VAL A 482 -30.28 -40.52 -41.62
CA VAL A 482 -31.47 -40.85 -42.41
C VAL A 482 -31.30 -40.22 -43.77
N ASN A 483 -31.01 -41.05 -44.73
CA ASN A 483 -30.88 -40.67 -46.12
C ASN A 483 -32.31 -40.43 -46.71
N LEU A 484 -32.77 -39.18 -46.67
CA LEU A 484 -34.10 -38.77 -47.12
C LEU A 484 -34.26 -38.71 -48.66
N GLU A 485 -33.23 -39.08 -49.43
CA GLU A 485 -33.31 -39.07 -50.92
C GLU A 485 -33.96 -40.29 -51.56
N GLY A 486 -34.37 -41.33 -50.78
CA GLY A 486 -34.96 -42.58 -51.32
C GLY A 486 -36.49 -42.67 -51.26
N ALA A 487 -37.23 -41.69 -50.66
CA ALA A 487 -38.68 -41.85 -50.38
C ALA A 487 -39.60 -40.96 -51.21
N LEU A 488 -39.13 -40.42 -52.35
CA LEU A 488 -39.99 -39.61 -53.26
C LEU A 488 -40.15 -40.20 -54.67
N ASN A 489 -39.88 -41.47 -54.86
CA ASN A 489 -40.21 -42.13 -56.11
C ASN A 489 -40.78 -43.53 -55.83
N GLU A 490 -42.06 -43.56 -55.42
CA GLU A 490 -43.08 -44.59 -55.72
C GLU A 490 -44.47 -43.99 -55.50
#